data_08619bc5e4b5dfcb067e5fb37cc5cbe5
#
_entry.id   08619bc5e4b5dfcb067e5fb37cc5cbe5
#
_cell.length_a   1.000
_cell.length_b   1.000
_cell.length_c   1.000
_cell.angle_alpha   90.00
_cell.angle_beta   90.00
_cell.angle_gamma   90.00
#
_symmetry.space_group_name_H-M   'P 1'
#
loop_
_entity.id
_entity.type
_entity.pdbx_description
1 polymer ?
#
loop_
_entity_poly.entity_id
_entity_poly.type
_entity_poly.pdbx_seq_one_letter_code
_entity_poly.pdbx_strand_id
1 'polypeptide(L)'
;MPNRKIIKASKYQQIAVGVAQRIASGEYEVGEGIKSRSTLASMFGVSPETTRKALNILADLHIVSVKHGSGAIVLSKEKAIDFLENFEMTSSLNNQKDRILQKISEQEKDLQELKNLVTVYLDQTKRVQKKYPLEPYGLKLTEDSELLGKSLAEAKVWH
;
A
#
# COMPACT_ATOMS: atom_id res chain seq x y z
N MET A 1 10.45 11.60 7.08
CA MET A 1 10.29 10.65 5.95
C MET A 1 9.87 9.32 6.51
N PRO A 2 8.65 8.85 6.30
CA PRO A 2 8.27 7.52 6.76
C PRO A 2 9.03 6.50 5.91
N ASN A 3 9.74 5.64 6.62
CA ASN A 3 10.57 4.56 6.12
C ASN A 3 9.71 3.62 5.25
N ARG A 4 9.83 3.71 3.92
CA ARG A 4 9.21 2.78 2.99
C ARG A 4 9.79 1.40 3.26
N LYS A 5 9.15 0.61 4.10
CA LYS A 5 9.30 -0.84 4.06
C LYS A 5 8.69 -1.32 2.74
N ILE A 6 9.46 -1.25 1.67
CA ILE A 6 9.25 -2.13 0.53
C ILE A 6 9.31 -3.53 1.16
N ILE A 7 8.22 -4.28 1.12
CA ILE A 7 8.20 -5.68 1.54
C ILE A 7 9.07 -6.40 0.51
N LYS A 8 10.38 -6.34 0.74
CA LYS A 8 11.35 -7.09 -0.02
C LYS A 8 11.05 -8.56 0.29
N ALA A 9 10.77 -9.36 -0.74
CA ALA A 9 10.61 -10.80 -0.59
C ALA A 9 11.70 -11.30 0.36
N SER A 10 11.32 -12.12 1.32
CA SER A 10 12.29 -12.64 2.32
C SER A 10 13.43 -13.34 1.61
N LYS A 11 14.61 -13.39 2.23
CA LYS A 11 15.78 -14.01 1.60
C LYS A 11 15.51 -15.44 1.14
N TYR A 12 14.75 -16.23 1.91
CA TYR A 12 14.41 -17.58 1.50
C TYR A 12 13.44 -17.63 0.30
N GLN A 13 12.52 -16.67 0.18
CA GLN A 13 11.65 -16.55 -1.00
C GLN A 13 12.45 -16.20 -2.25
N GLN A 14 13.41 -15.30 -2.13
CA GLN A 14 14.30 -14.92 -3.26
C GLN A 14 15.09 -16.13 -3.76
N ILE A 15 15.55 -17.00 -2.85
CA ILE A 15 16.25 -18.23 -3.20
C ILE A 15 15.29 -19.21 -3.89
N ALA A 16 14.09 -19.42 -3.32
CA ALA A 16 13.10 -20.31 -3.92
C ALA A 16 12.73 -19.87 -5.33
N VAL A 17 12.47 -18.59 -5.53
CA VAL A 17 12.21 -18.02 -6.87
C VAL A 17 13.41 -18.19 -7.79
N GLY A 18 14.65 -17.89 -7.33
CA GLY A 18 15.85 -18.02 -8.14
C GLY A 18 16.15 -19.48 -8.55
N VAL A 19 15.86 -20.46 -7.70
CA VAL A 19 15.98 -21.88 -8.05
C VAL A 19 14.87 -22.28 -9.03
N ALA A 20 13.63 -21.88 -8.79
CA ALA A 20 12.50 -22.17 -9.69
C ALA A 20 12.72 -21.59 -11.09
N GLN A 21 13.27 -20.36 -11.20
CA GLN A 21 13.61 -19.74 -12.48
C GLN A 21 14.64 -20.57 -13.27
N ARG A 22 15.65 -21.11 -12.61
CA ARG A 22 16.66 -21.97 -13.26
C ARG A 22 16.08 -23.31 -13.73
N ILE A 23 15.11 -23.86 -12.97
CA ILE A 23 14.37 -25.04 -13.41
C ILE A 23 13.48 -24.70 -14.61
N ALA A 24 12.76 -23.59 -14.56
CA ALA A 24 11.88 -23.16 -15.65
C ALA A 24 12.65 -22.84 -16.94
N SER A 25 13.83 -22.24 -16.81
CA SER A 25 14.73 -21.95 -17.97
C SER A 25 15.42 -23.20 -18.54
N GLY A 26 15.39 -24.33 -17.81
CA GLY A 26 16.09 -25.55 -18.21
C GLY A 26 17.57 -25.60 -17.83
N GLU A 27 18.05 -24.68 -16.97
CA GLU A 27 19.40 -24.77 -16.39
C GLU A 27 19.54 -25.98 -15.46
N TYR A 28 18.43 -26.40 -14.81
CA TYR A 28 18.30 -27.65 -14.09
C TYR A 28 17.21 -28.49 -14.72
N GLU A 29 17.56 -29.66 -15.22
CA GLU A 29 16.60 -30.58 -15.84
C GLU A 29 15.89 -31.47 -14.80
N VAL A 30 14.72 -32.01 -15.17
CA VAL A 30 13.98 -32.94 -14.32
C VAL A 30 14.82 -34.19 -14.08
N GLY A 31 14.95 -34.57 -12.83
CA GLY A 31 15.81 -35.69 -12.40
C GLY A 31 17.26 -35.27 -12.08
N GLU A 32 17.65 -34.06 -12.40
CA GLU A 32 18.99 -33.53 -12.12
C GLU A 32 19.11 -33.07 -10.66
N GLY A 33 20.32 -33.22 -10.13
CA GLY A 33 20.69 -32.72 -8.79
C GLY A 33 21.00 -31.25 -8.79
N ILE A 34 20.27 -30.49 -7.98
CA ILE A 34 20.59 -29.08 -7.73
C ILE A 34 21.85 -28.99 -6.87
N LYS A 35 22.63 -27.92 -7.07
CA LYS A 35 23.85 -27.64 -6.29
C LYS A 35 23.58 -27.79 -4.78
N SER A 36 24.61 -28.17 -4.04
CA SER A 36 24.52 -28.38 -2.58
C SER A 36 24.00 -27.13 -1.86
N ARG A 37 23.41 -27.34 -0.70
CA ARG A 37 22.92 -26.25 0.17
C ARG A 37 23.98 -25.19 0.45
N SER A 38 25.22 -25.63 0.70
CA SER A 38 26.34 -24.72 0.95
C SER A 38 26.71 -23.91 -0.30
N THR A 39 26.71 -24.52 -1.47
CA THR A 39 26.97 -23.85 -2.73
C THR A 39 25.90 -22.83 -3.06
N LEU A 40 24.62 -23.19 -2.89
CA LEU A 40 23.50 -22.26 -3.05
C LEU A 40 23.57 -21.10 -2.03
N ALA A 41 23.89 -21.42 -0.76
CA ALA A 41 24.05 -20.40 0.27
C ALA A 41 25.12 -19.38 -0.10
N SER A 42 26.27 -19.84 -0.60
CA SER A 42 27.34 -18.96 -1.08
C SER A 42 26.90 -18.14 -2.31
N MET A 43 26.21 -18.74 -3.27
CA MET A 43 25.73 -18.06 -4.48
C MET A 43 24.73 -16.94 -4.17
N PHE A 44 23.86 -17.13 -3.19
CA PHE A 44 22.85 -16.16 -2.80
C PHE A 44 23.28 -15.25 -1.62
N GLY A 45 24.49 -15.43 -1.09
CA GLY A 45 25.02 -14.67 0.04
C GLY A 45 24.18 -14.80 1.31
N VAL A 46 23.73 -16.00 1.63
CA VAL A 46 22.86 -16.32 2.77
C VAL A 46 23.39 -17.46 3.62
N SER A 47 22.76 -17.72 4.77
CA SER A 47 23.09 -18.87 5.59
C SER A 47 22.60 -20.19 4.98
N PRO A 48 23.27 -21.32 5.22
CA PRO A 48 22.79 -22.64 4.79
C PRO A 48 21.39 -22.96 5.30
N GLU A 49 21.01 -22.46 6.46
CA GLU A 49 19.67 -22.64 7.04
C GLU A 49 18.58 -21.90 6.24
N THR A 50 18.89 -20.69 5.76
CA THR A 50 17.98 -19.93 4.87
C THR A 50 17.77 -20.69 3.55
N THR A 51 18.82 -21.27 3.00
CA THR A 51 18.75 -22.13 1.81
C THR A 51 17.94 -23.39 2.07
N ARG A 52 18.13 -24.04 3.22
CA ARG A 52 17.35 -25.21 3.64
C ARG A 52 15.85 -24.88 3.66
N LYS A 53 15.49 -23.74 4.25
CA LYS A 53 14.09 -23.29 4.29
C LYS A 53 13.50 -23.07 2.90
N ALA A 54 14.27 -22.48 1.98
CA ALA A 54 13.84 -22.27 0.60
C ALA A 54 13.61 -23.60 -0.13
N LEU A 55 14.55 -24.56 -0.02
CA LEU A 55 14.43 -25.87 -0.64
C LEU A 55 13.28 -26.69 -0.06
N ASN A 56 13.02 -26.59 1.24
CA ASN A 56 11.86 -27.25 1.84
C ASN A 56 10.53 -26.73 1.26
N ILE A 57 10.39 -25.42 1.07
CA ILE A 57 9.19 -24.84 0.41
C ILE A 57 9.03 -25.41 -1.00
N LEU A 58 10.10 -25.47 -1.79
CA LEU A 58 10.04 -26.08 -3.12
C LEU A 58 9.74 -27.58 -3.07
N ALA A 59 10.16 -28.27 -2.02
CA ALA A 59 9.82 -29.67 -1.82
C ALA A 59 8.35 -29.88 -1.42
N ASP A 60 7.82 -29.04 -0.54
CA ASP A 60 6.40 -29.05 -0.17
C ASP A 60 5.49 -28.81 -1.39
N LEU A 61 5.95 -28.00 -2.34
CA LEU A 61 5.28 -27.77 -3.64
C LEU A 61 5.57 -28.87 -4.68
N HIS A 62 6.33 -29.91 -4.33
CA HIS A 62 6.72 -31.00 -5.24
C HIS A 62 7.46 -30.52 -6.50
N ILE A 63 8.17 -29.41 -6.41
CA ILE A 63 9.05 -28.88 -7.46
C ILE A 63 10.40 -29.63 -7.40
N VAL A 64 10.89 -29.87 -6.18
CA VAL A 64 12.12 -30.60 -5.91
C VAL A 64 11.89 -31.70 -4.86
N SER A 65 12.82 -32.63 -4.77
CA SER A 65 12.91 -33.60 -3.65
C SER A 65 14.22 -33.37 -2.91
N VAL A 66 14.14 -33.10 -1.60
CA VAL A 66 15.34 -32.91 -0.76
C VAL A 66 15.87 -34.26 -0.29
N LYS A 67 17.12 -34.57 -0.64
CA LYS A 67 17.84 -35.76 -0.10
C LYS A 67 18.64 -35.40 1.16
N HIS A 68 18.58 -36.26 2.13
CA HIS A 68 19.38 -36.12 3.36
C HIS A 68 20.87 -36.04 3.01
N GLY A 69 21.52 -34.93 3.33
CA GLY A 69 22.98 -34.75 3.20
C GLY A 69 23.48 -34.21 1.85
N SER A 70 22.75 -34.33 0.72
CA SER A 70 23.33 -34.13 -0.61
C SER A 70 22.60 -33.19 -1.56
N GLY A 71 21.75 -32.27 -1.06
CA GLY A 71 21.07 -31.30 -1.95
C GLY A 71 19.64 -31.67 -2.29
N ALA A 72 19.18 -31.29 -3.47
CA ALA A 72 17.82 -31.55 -3.93
C ALA A 72 17.84 -32.04 -5.40
N ILE A 73 16.81 -32.79 -5.80
CA ILE A 73 16.61 -33.27 -7.18
C ILE A 73 15.36 -32.56 -7.75
N VAL A 74 15.40 -32.13 -8.97
CA VAL A 74 14.25 -31.52 -9.67
C VAL A 74 13.20 -32.61 -9.97
N LEU A 75 11.96 -32.33 -9.57
CA LEU A 75 10.83 -33.23 -9.82
C LEU A 75 9.93 -32.76 -10.96
N SER A 76 9.66 -31.48 -11.08
CA SER A 76 8.75 -30.94 -12.11
C SER A 76 9.10 -29.52 -12.52
N LYS A 77 9.23 -29.33 -13.82
CA LYS A 77 9.42 -28.04 -14.45
C LYS A 77 8.10 -27.25 -14.51
N GLU A 78 7.00 -27.93 -14.79
CA GLU A 78 5.68 -27.31 -14.87
C GLU A 78 5.30 -26.67 -13.53
N LYS A 79 5.51 -27.36 -12.43
CA LYS A 79 5.26 -26.83 -11.09
C LYS A 79 6.16 -25.64 -10.72
N ALA A 80 7.38 -25.63 -11.25
CA ALA A 80 8.26 -24.47 -11.08
C ALA A 80 7.72 -23.24 -11.81
N ILE A 81 7.18 -23.41 -13.02
CA ILE A 81 6.53 -22.36 -13.79
C ILE A 81 5.29 -21.85 -13.05
N ASP A 82 4.39 -22.75 -12.67
CA ASP A 82 3.17 -22.42 -11.90
C ASP A 82 3.49 -21.65 -10.60
N PHE A 83 4.54 -22.05 -9.91
CA PHE A 83 5.01 -21.35 -8.71
C PHE A 83 5.45 -19.92 -9.02
N LEU A 84 6.19 -19.71 -10.10
CA LEU A 84 6.65 -18.37 -10.50
C LEU A 84 5.50 -17.47 -10.87
N GLU A 85 4.54 -17.95 -11.66
CA GLU A 85 3.35 -17.18 -12.05
C GLU A 85 2.52 -16.77 -10.81
N ASN A 86 2.27 -17.72 -9.91
CA ASN A 86 1.56 -17.45 -8.66
C ASN A 86 2.31 -16.46 -7.74
N PHE A 87 3.65 -16.57 -7.70
CA PHE A 87 4.48 -15.66 -6.92
C PHE A 87 4.42 -14.22 -7.46
N GLU A 88 4.53 -14.06 -8.79
CA GLU A 88 4.43 -12.76 -9.45
C GLU A 88 3.06 -12.13 -9.22
N MET A 89 1.99 -12.90 -9.41
CA MET A 89 0.62 -12.44 -9.17
C MET A 89 0.41 -11.99 -7.72
N THR A 90 0.85 -12.81 -6.76
CA THR A 90 0.74 -12.48 -5.32
C THR A 90 1.56 -11.25 -4.96
N SER A 91 2.77 -11.12 -5.50
CA SER A 91 3.64 -9.95 -5.30
C SER A 91 2.99 -8.67 -5.86
N SER A 92 2.39 -8.75 -7.06
CA SER A 92 1.66 -7.64 -7.67
C SER A 92 0.47 -7.20 -6.80
N LEU A 93 -0.35 -8.14 -6.33
CA LEU A 93 -1.49 -7.85 -5.44
C LEU A 93 -1.06 -7.21 -4.12
N ASN A 94 0.02 -7.67 -3.52
CA ASN A 94 0.57 -7.06 -2.31
C ASN A 94 1.04 -5.63 -2.55
N ASN A 95 1.71 -5.37 -3.66
CA ASN A 95 2.13 -4.02 -4.04
C ASN A 95 0.92 -3.09 -4.26
N GLN A 96 -0.15 -3.57 -4.89
CA GLN A 96 -1.39 -2.81 -5.07
C GLN A 96 -2.04 -2.51 -3.72
N LYS A 97 -2.15 -3.49 -2.84
CA LYS A 97 -2.65 -3.32 -1.47
C LYS A 97 -1.89 -2.23 -0.73
N ASP A 98 -0.56 -2.28 -0.75
CA ASP A 98 0.27 -1.29 -0.04
C ASP A 98 0.06 0.13 -0.60
N ARG A 99 -0.09 0.26 -1.93
CA ARG A 99 -0.44 1.54 -2.57
C ARG A 99 -1.80 2.07 -2.14
N ILE A 100 -2.80 1.19 -2.05
CA ILE A 100 -4.15 1.56 -1.58
C ILE A 100 -4.08 2.05 -0.13
N LEU A 101 -3.43 1.30 0.77
CA LEU A 101 -3.28 1.68 2.17
C LEU A 101 -2.53 3.01 2.34
N GLN A 102 -1.50 3.24 1.53
CA GLN A 102 -0.79 4.52 1.52
C GLN A 102 -1.73 5.67 1.12
N LYS A 103 -2.54 5.49 0.07
CA LYS A 103 -3.49 6.50 -0.38
C LYS A 103 -4.56 6.81 0.66
N ILE A 104 -5.07 5.80 1.34
CA ILE A 104 -6.02 5.99 2.45
C ILE A 104 -5.37 6.84 3.54
N SER A 105 -4.15 6.52 3.96
CA SER A 105 -3.44 7.27 5.01
C SER A 105 -3.14 8.72 4.61
N GLU A 106 -2.84 9.00 3.34
CA GLU A 106 -2.68 10.34 2.81
C GLU A 106 -3.99 11.13 2.91
N GLN A 107 -5.10 10.54 2.47
CA GLN A 107 -6.43 11.17 2.55
C GLN A 107 -6.91 11.44 3.98
N GLU A 108 -6.62 10.54 4.92
CA GLU A 108 -6.93 10.75 6.33
C GLU A 108 -6.21 11.97 6.91
N LYS A 109 -4.95 12.19 6.52
CA LYS A 109 -4.18 13.37 6.92
C LYS A 109 -4.76 14.66 6.33
N ASP A 110 -5.07 14.65 5.04
CA ASP A 110 -5.65 15.81 4.34
C ASP A 110 -7.00 16.18 4.96
N LEU A 111 -7.82 15.16 5.30
CA LEU A 111 -9.10 15.37 5.97
C LEU A 111 -8.92 15.97 7.38
N GLN A 112 -7.92 15.52 8.12
CA GLN A 112 -7.63 16.08 9.45
C GLN A 112 -7.15 17.53 9.36
N GLU A 113 -6.32 17.87 8.36
CA GLU A 113 -5.89 19.23 8.11
C GLU A 113 -7.08 20.13 7.75
N LEU A 114 -7.96 19.68 6.86
CA LEU A 114 -9.19 20.41 6.51
C LEU A 114 -10.08 20.65 7.75
N LYS A 115 -10.28 19.63 8.60
CA LYS A 115 -11.02 19.79 9.86
C LYS A 115 -10.41 20.87 10.75
N ASN A 116 -9.09 20.92 10.84
CA ASN A 116 -8.39 21.93 11.65
C ASN A 116 -8.61 23.34 11.07
N LEU A 117 -8.50 23.50 9.74
CA LEU A 117 -8.76 24.77 9.06
C LEU A 117 -10.17 25.25 9.26
N VAL A 118 -11.17 24.38 9.15
CA VAL A 118 -12.59 24.70 9.42
C VAL A 118 -12.77 25.15 10.87
N THR A 119 -12.16 24.46 11.82
CA THR A 119 -12.24 24.84 13.25
C THR A 119 -11.67 26.23 13.49
N VAL A 120 -10.49 26.51 12.95
CA VAL A 120 -9.85 27.83 13.05
C VAL A 120 -10.72 28.92 12.43
N TYR A 121 -11.29 28.66 11.25
CA TYR A 121 -12.19 29.59 10.57
C TYR A 121 -13.42 29.92 11.41
N LEU A 122 -14.08 28.90 11.95
CA LEU A 122 -15.26 29.07 12.81
C LEU A 122 -14.93 29.85 14.09
N ASP A 123 -13.80 29.60 14.72
CA ASP A 123 -13.37 30.35 15.91
C ASP A 123 -13.05 31.81 15.58
N GLN A 124 -12.42 32.09 14.45
CA GLN A 124 -12.19 33.46 13.99
C GLN A 124 -13.50 34.18 13.71
N THR A 125 -14.43 33.54 13.02
CA THR A 125 -15.76 34.10 12.71
C THR A 125 -16.51 34.46 14.00
N LYS A 126 -16.54 33.57 15.00
CA LYS A 126 -17.17 33.86 16.30
C LYS A 126 -16.52 35.04 17.02
N ARG A 127 -15.19 35.18 16.95
CA ARG A 127 -14.47 36.31 17.56
C ARG A 127 -14.81 37.62 16.86
N VAL A 128 -14.90 37.65 15.54
CA VAL A 128 -15.27 38.83 14.75
C VAL A 128 -16.71 39.23 15.08
N GLN A 129 -17.67 38.32 15.05
CA GLN A 129 -19.07 38.57 15.41
C GLN A 129 -19.23 39.12 16.83
N LYS A 130 -18.45 38.56 17.80
CA LYS A 130 -18.46 39.06 19.17
C LYS A 130 -17.88 40.47 19.31
N LYS A 131 -16.86 40.79 18.51
CA LYS A 131 -16.19 42.12 18.54
C LYS A 131 -16.96 43.18 17.77
N TYR A 132 -17.70 42.78 16.73
CA TYR A 132 -18.48 43.68 15.86
C TYR A 132 -19.91 43.14 15.72
N PRO A 133 -20.75 43.32 16.75
CA PRO A 133 -22.14 42.82 16.79
C PRO A 133 -23.09 43.54 15.78
N LEU A 134 -22.60 44.56 15.06
CA LEU A 134 -23.34 45.28 14.04
C LEU A 134 -22.80 44.92 12.65
N GLU A 135 -22.96 43.67 12.23
CA GLU A 135 -22.81 43.32 10.83
C GLU A 135 -23.95 43.99 10.03
N PRO A 136 -23.62 44.69 8.92
CA PRO A 136 -24.66 45.16 8.05
C PRO A 136 -25.35 43.96 7.38
N TYR A 137 -26.56 43.67 7.83
CA TYR A 137 -27.41 42.67 7.16
C TYR A 137 -27.88 43.27 5.85
N GLY A 138 -27.37 42.76 4.74
CA GLY A 138 -27.89 43.10 3.40
C GLY A 138 -29.22 42.37 3.18
N LEU A 139 -30.33 43.05 3.29
CA LEU A 139 -31.63 42.58 2.85
C LEU A 139 -31.76 42.78 1.35
N LYS A 140 -31.84 41.70 0.57
CA LYS A 140 -32.27 41.77 -0.85
C LYS A 140 -33.78 41.94 -0.85
N LEU A 141 -34.22 43.11 -1.28
CA LEU A 141 -35.64 43.38 -1.52
C LEU A 141 -36.03 42.78 -2.88
N THR A 142 -37.08 41.98 -2.92
CA THR A 142 -37.74 41.50 -4.15
C THR A 142 -38.64 42.61 -4.72
N GLU A 143 -38.97 42.54 -6.01
CA GLU A 143 -39.82 43.59 -6.69
C GLU A 143 -41.18 43.77 -6.04
N ASP A 144 -41.69 42.76 -5.33
CA ASP A 144 -42.96 42.79 -4.59
C ASP A 144 -42.83 43.25 -3.12
N SER A 145 -41.66 43.73 -2.71
CA SER A 145 -41.45 44.11 -1.30
C SER A 145 -42.13 45.46 -1.00
N GLU A 146 -42.97 45.48 0.03
CA GLU A 146 -43.60 46.70 0.56
C GLU A 146 -42.61 47.78 1.05
N LEU A 147 -41.33 47.42 1.16
CA LEU A 147 -40.24 48.32 1.58
C LEU A 147 -39.61 49.10 0.42
N LEU A 148 -39.97 48.74 -0.83
CA LEU A 148 -39.42 49.41 -2.03
C LEU A 148 -39.89 50.84 -2.08
N GLY A 149 -38.93 51.76 -2.23
CA GLY A 149 -39.21 53.19 -2.32
C GLY A 149 -39.43 53.93 -0.99
N LYS A 150 -39.36 53.22 0.14
CA LYS A 150 -39.46 53.82 1.49
C LYS A 150 -38.07 54.09 2.09
N SER A 151 -37.94 55.18 2.82
CA SER A 151 -36.74 55.42 3.63
C SER A 151 -36.68 54.46 4.82
N LEU A 152 -35.49 54.23 5.40
CA LEU A 152 -35.32 53.36 6.59
C LEU A 152 -36.18 53.76 7.77
N ALA A 153 -36.47 55.06 7.93
CA ALA A 153 -37.33 55.58 8.98
C ALA A 153 -38.81 55.23 8.72
N GLU A 154 -39.29 55.32 7.49
CA GLU A 154 -40.64 54.95 7.08
C GLU A 154 -40.85 53.43 7.09
N ALA A 155 -39.83 52.68 6.85
CA ALA A 155 -39.86 51.22 6.91
C ALA A 155 -39.84 50.66 8.33
N LYS A 156 -39.69 51.51 9.34
CA LYS A 156 -39.63 51.14 10.79
C LYS A 156 -38.65 50.01 11.05
N VAL A 157 -37.48 50.03 10.45
CA VAL A 157 -36.47 48.98 10.57
C VAL A 157 -35.79 48.99 11.93
N TRP A 158 -36.02 50.03 12.75
CA TRP A 158 -35.47 50.20 14.09
C TRP A 158 -36.58 50.07 15.15
N HIS A 159 -36.62 48.94 15.79
CA HIS A 159 -37.33 48.72 17.06
C HIS A 159 -36.39 48.08 18.07
#